data_31b5bbc39f56b1ea6d69aa876092f913
#
_entry.id   31b5bbc39f56b1ea6d69aa876092f913
#
_cell.length_a   1.000
_cell.length_b   1.000
_cell.length_c   1.000
_cell.angle_alpha   90.00
_cell.angle_beta   90.00
_cell.angle_gamma   90.00
#
_symmetry.space_group_name_H-M   'P 1'
#
loop_
_entity.id
_entity.type
_entity.pdbx_description
1 polymer ?
#
loop_
_entity_poly.entity_id
_entity_poly.type
_entity_poly.pdbx_seq_one_letter_code
_entity_poly.pdbx_strand_id
1 'polypeptide(L)'
;MLTLKLITEETERVIKGLEKKHFPEAKAAVEKAIAIDKQRREAQTKLDAILAESKKYAAQIGQLMKAGKKEEAEAAKAEVAKLKASAAELENVKANAEQELTAHLCTIPNIPYDEVPEGSCAEDNVVVKSSLRECKPGDTVGNWDTVPTNGEAKLPHWELAKKYNLIDFDLGVKITGAGFPVYIGKGAQLQRALINFFLAEANKAGYTEIMPPTVVNAASGYGTGQLPDKEGQMYHCEVDDLYLIPTAEVPVTNIYRDVILDEKDLPVKNCAYTQCFRREAGSYGKDVRGLNRLHEFSKIEIVRIDTPEHSKESHKEMLDHVEGLLKKLELPYRILRLCGGDQSFTSAICYDFEVYSEAQGRWLEVSSVSNFDTYQANRLKCRYRNADKKVQLCHTLNGSALALPRIVASILEDNQTAEGIRIPKALVPYTGFEMIN
;
A
#
# COMPACT_ATOMS: atom_id res chain seq x y z
N MET A 1 -9.99 4.50 1.20
CA MET A 1 -10.86 4.99 2.29
C MET A 1 -12.07 4.09 2.44
N LEU A 2 -12.61 3.95 3.65
CA LEU A 2 -13.83 3.20 3.90
C LEU A 2 -14.98 3.76 3.07
N THR A 3 -15.91 2.90 2.63
CA THR A 3 -17.11 3.35 1.93
C THR A 3 -18.15 3.86 2.93
N LEU A 4 -18.92 4.87 2.56
CA LEU A 4 -20.01 5.34 3.40
C LEU A 4 -21.05 4.25 3.68
N LYS A 5 -21.27 3.36 2.70
CA LYS A 5 -22.14 2.21 2.87
C LYS A 5 -21.71 1.35 4.04
N LEU A 6 -20.43 0.96 4.09
CA LEU A 6 -19.86 0.17 5.19
C LEU A 6 -20.02 0.90 6.54
N ILE A 7 -19.68 2.19 6.59
CA ILE A 7 -19.77 3.01 7.80
C ILE A 7 -21.20 3.08 8.33
N THR A 8 -22.21 3.20 7.45
CA THR A 8 -23.61 3.36 7.86
C THR A 8 -24.35 2.06 8.11
N GLU A 9 -24.04 0.99 7.35
CA GLU A 9 -24.71 -0.30 7.49
C GLU A 9 -24.07 -1.19 8.56
N GLU A 10 -22.75 -1.05 8.81
CA GLU A 10 -21.98 -1.87 9.73
C GLU A 10 -21.24 -1.01 10.78
N THR A 11 -21.88 0.05 11.27
CA THR A 11 -21.28 1.06 12.16
C THR A 11 -20.51 0.45 13.34
N GLU A 12 -21.10 -0.51 14.06
CA GLU A 12 -20.45 -1.13 15.22
C GLU A 12 -19.22 -1.97 14.82
N ARG A 13 -19.28 -2.68 13.70
CA ARG A 13 -18.14 -3.42 13.17
C ARG A 13 -16.98 -2.48 12.81
N VAL A 14 -17.31 -1.34 12.17
CA VAL A 14 -16.31 -0.32 11.83
C VAL A 14 -15.66 0.23 13.10
N ILE A 15 -16.42 0.60 14.11
CA ILE A 15 -15.90 1.11 15.39
C ILE A 15 -14.96 0.08 16.02
N LYS A 16 -15.39 -1.18 16.18
CA LYS A 16 -14.55 -2.25 16.75
C LYS A 16 -13.28 -2.48 15.94
N GLY A 17 -13.36 -2.45 14.60
CA GLY A 17 -12.17 -2.60 13.75
C GLY A 17 -11.18 -1.44 13.92
N LEU A 18 -11.65 -0.22 14.09
CA LEU A 18 -10.81 0.94 14.37
C LEU A 18 -10.18 0.87 15.78
N GLU A 19 -10.94 0.42 16.78
CA GLU A 19 -10.45 0.18 18.15
C GLU A 19 -9.34 -0.90 18.13
N LYS A 20 -9.51 -1.98 17.35
CA LYS A 20 -8.50 -3.02 17.16
C LYS A 20 -7.20 -2.49 16.55
N LYS A 21 -7.28 -1.46 15.70
CA LYS A 21 -6.11 -0.71 15.19
C LYS A 21 -5.60 0.37 16.15
N HIS A 22 -6.10 0.44 17.35
CA HIS A 22 -5.79 1.49 18.32
C HIS A 22 -6.01 2.90 17.79
N PHE A 23 -6.97 3.06 16.85
CA PHE A 23 -7.30 4.37 16.29
C PHE A 23 -7.99 5.22 17.37
N PRO A 24 -7.46 6.40 17.69
CA PRO A 24 -8.01 7.23 18.75
C PRO A 24 -9.42 7.74 18.39
N GLU A 25 -10.30 7.77 19.39
CA GLU A 25 -11.68 8.29 19.23
C GLU A 25 -12.47 7.64 18.07
N ALA A 26 -12.31 6.32 17.87
CA ALA A 26 -12.93 5.58 16.79
C ALA A 26 -14.42 5.87 16.61
N LYS A 27 -15.19 5.85 17.71
CA LYS A 27 -16.62 6.14 17.72
C LYS A 27 -16.94 7.58 17.24
N ALA A 28 -16.23 8.58 17.77
CA ALA A 28 -16.43 9.97 17.39
C ALA A 28 -16.11 10.23 15.91
N ALA A 29 -15.06 9.59 15.38
CA ALA A 29 -14.70 9.69 13.98
C ALA A 29 -15.78 9.11 13.04
N VAL A 30 -16.36 7.97 13.41
CA VAL A 30 -17.44 7.32 12.65
C VAL A 30 -18.73 8.17 12.73
N GLU A 31 -19.11 8.63 13.92
CA GLU A 31 -20.28 9.50 14.10
C GLU A 31 -20.16 10.82 13.32
N LYS A 32 -18.97 11.42 13.29
CA LYS A 32 -18.69 12.61 12.50
C LYS A 32 -18.86 12.36 11.00
N ALA A 33 -18.35 11.24 10.48
CA ALA A 33 -18.54 10.88 9.06
C ALA A 33 -20.03 10.75 8.69
N ILE A 34 -20.82 10.10 9.55
CA ILE A 34 -22.26 9.93 9.38
C ILE A 34 -22.97 11.29 9.43
N ALA A 35 -22.58 12.17 10.35
CA ALA A 35 -23.20 13.51 10.48
C ALA A 35 -22.96 14.39 9.24
N ILE A 36 -21.72 14.40 8.72
CA ILE A 36 -21.37 15.16 7.51
C ILE A 36 -22.13 14.60 6.29
N ASP A 37 -22.21 13.26 6.14
CA ASP A 37 -22.98 12.67 5.03
C ASP A 37 -24.48 12.96 5.15
N LYS A 38 -25.04 13.01 6.34
CA LYS A 38 -26.43 13.43 6.57
C LYS A 38 -26.65 14.86 6.09
N GLN A 39 -25.78 15.79 6.44
CA GLN A 39 -25.83 17.19 5.99
C GLN A 39 -25.76 17.29 4.45
N ARG A 40 -24.85 16.54 3.83
CA ARG A 40 -24.72 16.45 2.38
C ARG A 40 -26.01 15.95 1.70
N ARG A 41 -26.61 14.87 2.23
CA ARG A 41 -27.87 14.30 1.71
C ARG A 41 -29.04 15.26 1.88
N GLU A 42 -29.16 15.96 3.01
CA GLU A 42 -30.18 16.95 3.25
C GLU A 42 -30.04 18.12 2.26
N ALA A 43 -28.82 18.60 2.02
CA ALA A 43 -28.59 19.65 1.02
C ALA A 43 -28.99 19.19 -0.38
N GLN A 44 -28.62 17.96 -0.78
CA GLN A 44 -28.99 17.37 -2.07
C GLN A 44 -30.54 17.29 -2.22
N THR A 45 -31.22 16.77 -1.21
CA THR A 45 -32.71 16.64 -1.25
C THR A 45 -33.40 18.00 -1.41
N LYS A 46 -32.93 19.01 -0.67
CA LYS A 46 -33.46 20.38 -0.80
C LYS A 46 -33.16 20.98 -2.17
N LEU A 47 -31.95 20.76 -2.70
CA LEU A 47 -31.52 21.20 -4.02
C LEU A 47 -32.41 20.59 -5.12
N ASP A 48 -32.66 19.28 -5.07
CA ASP A 48 -33.50 18.58 -6.05
C ASP A 48 -34.94 19.10 -6.02
N ALA A 49 -35.47 19.39 -4.85
CA ALA A 49 -36.83 20.00 -4.68
C ALA A 49 -36.87 21.39 -5.32
N ILE A 50 -35.91 22.26 -5.05
CA ILE A 50 -35.84 23.62 -5.62
C ILE A 50 -35.69 23.57 -7.14
N LEU A 51 -34.85 22.68 -7.67
CA LEU A 51 -34.66 22.51 -9.12
C LEU A 51 -35.95 22.01 -9.81
N ALA A 52 -36.68 21.10 -9.17
CA ALA A 52 -37.99 20.64 -9.66
C ALA A 52 -39.02 21.78 -9.69
N GLU A 53 -39.08 22.60 -8.63
CA GLU A 53 -39.97 23.77 -8.56
C GLU A 53 -39.60 24.83 -9.60
N SER A 54 -38.30 25.13 -9.77
CA SER A 54 -37.84 26.07 -10.78
C SER A 54 -38.24 25.64 -12.21
N LYS A 55 -38.17 24.33 -12.51
CA LYS A 55 -38.69 23.79 -13.80
C LYS A 55 -40.16 24.00 -14.00
N LYS A 56 -41.00 23.85 -12.93
CA LYS A 56 -42.45 24.12 -13.01
C LYS A 56 -42.73 25.59 -13.33
N TYR A 57 -42.09 26.53 -12.62
CA TYR A 57 -42.24 27.96 -12.91
C TYR A 57 -41.76 28.32 -14.32
N ALA A 58 -40.66 27.76 -14.77
CA ALA A 58 -40.15 27.97 -16.12
C ALA A 58 -41.18 27.53 -17.20
N ALA A 59 -41.85 26.41 -17.00
CA ALA A 59 -42.94 25.96 -17.89
C ALA A 59 -44.16 26.88 -17.86
N GLN A 60 -44.53 27.38 -16.66
CA GLN A 60 -45.62 28.33 -16.49
C GLN A 60 -45.36 29.67 -17.19
N ILE A 61 -44.15 30.20 -17.11
CA ILE A 61 -43.76 31.44 -17.81
C ILE A 61 -44.07 31.36 -19.31
N GLY A 62 -43.75 30.22 -19.94
CA GLY A 62 -44.03 30.00 -21.37
C GLY A 62 -45.55 30.05 -21.70
N GLN A 63 -46.38 29.48 -20.81
CA GLN A 63 -47.83 29.49 -20.96
C GLN A 63 -48.46 30.88 -20.72
N LEU A 64 -48.00 31.59 -19.67
CA LEU A 64 -48.47 32.92 -19.32
C LEU A 64 -48.10 33.94 -20.41
N MET A 65 -46.92 33.84 -20.99
CA MET A 65 -46.51 34.69 -22.12
C MET A 65 -47.37 34.46 -23.36
N LYS A 66 -47.68 33.20 -23.69
CA LYS A 66 -48.62 32.87 -24.79
C LYS A 66 -50.06 33.37 -24.53
N ALA A 67 -50.46 33.38 -23.28
CA ALA A 67 -51.80 33.90 -22.87
C ALA A 67 -51.84 35.41 -22.72
N GLY A 68 -50.78 36.16 -22.97
CA GLY A 68 -50.72 37.62 -22.84
C GLY A 68 -50.65 38.16 -21.41
N LYS A 69 -50.51 37.30 -20.39
CA LYS A 69 -50.49 37.64 -18.97
C LYS A 69 -49.09 38.08 -18.49
N LYS A 70 -48.67 39.27 -18.93
CA LYS A 70 -47.30 39.76 -18.71
C LYS A 70 -46.94 39.93 -17.24
N GLU A 71 -47.83 40.47 -16.40
CA GLU A 71 -47.54 40.71 -14.98
C GLU A 71 -47.34 39.38 -14.20
N GLU A 72 -48.20 38.39 -14.46
CA GLU A 72 -48.07 37.06 -13.87
C GLU A 72 -46.75 36.37 -14.34
N ALA A 73 -46.37 36.56 -15.61
CA ALA A 73 -45.10 36.04 -16.14
C ALA A 73 -43.87 36.68 -15.49
N GLU A 74 -43.87 38.00 -15.23
CA GLU A 74 -42.79 38.69 -14.51
C GLU A 74 -42.72 38.24 -13.03
N ALA A 75 -43.84 38.06 -12.37
CA ALA A 75 -43.87 37.48 -11.01
C ALA A 75 -43.23 36.07 -10.98
N ALA A 76 -43.59 35.22 -11.94
CA ALA A 76 -43.01 33.88 -12.06
C ALA A 76 -41.49 33.91 -12.38
N LYS A 77 -41.02 34.87 -13.19
CA LYS A 77 -39.58 35.09 -13.43
C LYS A 77 -38.84 35.49 -12.16
N ALA A 78 -39.41 36.37 -11.36
CA ALA A 78 -38.84 36.79 -10.08
C ALA A 78 -38.69 35.59 -9.12
N GLU A 79 -39.67 34.71 -9.10
CA GLU A 79 -39.63 33.51 -8.28
C GLU A 79 -38.54 32.52 -8.75
N VAL A 80 -38.42 32.31 -10.06
CA VAL A 80 -37.30 31.53 -10.64
C VAL A 80 -35.97 32.12 -10.26
N ALA A 81 -35.80 33.44 -10.22
CA ALA A 81 -34.55 34.08 -9.83
C ALA A 81 -34.21 33.82 -8.35
N LYS A 82 -35.20 33.85 -7.44
CA LYS A 82 -35.01 33.49 -6.02
C LYS A 82 -34.64 32.03 -5.86
N LEU A 83 -35.36 31.13 -6.54
CA LEU A 83 -35.05 29.69 -6.51
C LEU A 83 -33.63 29.38 -7.02
N LYS A 84 -33.17 30.08 -8.07
CA LYS A 84 -31.82 29.93 -8.56
C LYS A 84 -30.77 30.38 -7.53
N ALA A 85 -31.01 31.48 -6.80
CA ALA A 85 -30.10 31.95 -5.75
C ALA A 85 -30.03 30.92 -4.61
N SER A 86 -31.18 30.41 -4.15
CA SER A 86 -31.23 29.35 -3.12
C SER A 86 -30.59 28.04 -3.59
N ALA A 87 -30.73 27.68 -4.87
CA ALA A 87 -30.06 26.50 -5.44
C ALA A 87 -28.53 26.65 -5.40
N ALA A 88 -27.98 27.82 -5.76
CA ALA A 88 -26.53 28.07 -5.71
C ALA A 88 -25.98 28.00 -4.27
N GLU A 89 -26.70 28.48 -3.27
CA GLU A 89 -26.33 28.33 -1.87
C GLU A 89 -26.27 26.87 -1.43
N LEU A 90 -27.27 26.08 -1.80
CA LEU A 90 -27.32 24.63 -1.48
C LEU A 90 -26.25 23.83 -2.22
N GLU A 91 -25.93 24.20 -3.47
CA GLU A 91 -24.80 23.62 -4.20
C GLU A 91 -23.49 23.85 -3.46
N ASN A 92 -23.25 25.06 -2.93
CA ASN A 92 -22.09 25.38 -2.12
C ASN A 92 -22.07 24.57 -0.81
N VAL A 93 -23.19 24.49 -0.09
CA VAL A 93 -23.29 23.67 1.14
C VAL A 93 -22.97 22.22 0.87
N LYS A 94 -23.52 21.65 -0.23
CA LYS A 94 -23.25 20.28 -0.65
C LYS A 94 -21.79 20.08 -0.99
N ALA A 95 -21.18 20.97 -1.79
CA ALA A 95 -19.78 20.88 -2.20
C ALA A 95 -18.83 20.94 -0.99
N ASN A 96 -19.10 21.86 -0.05
CA ASN A 96 -18.32 21.95 1.18
C ASN A 96 -18.44 20.68 2.03
N ALA A 97 -19.65 20.13 2.16
CA ALA A 97 -19.86 18.87 2.89
C ALA A 97 -19.15 17.67 2.20
N GLU A 98 -19.15 17.61 0.87
CA GLU A 98 -18.42 16.58 0.11
C GLU A 98 -16.90 16.69 0.31
N GLN A 99 -16.36 17.90 0.31
CA GLN A 99 -14.94 18.14 0.55
C GLN A 99 -14.55 17.79 2.01
N GLU A 100 -15.34 18.24 2.99
CA GLU A 100 -15.11 17.92 4.40
C GLU A 100 -15.20 16.41 4.66
N LEU A 101 -16.20 15.75 4.08
CA LEU A 101 -16.37 14.29 4.20
C LEU A 101 -15.17 13.54 3.64
N THR A 102 -14.69 13.92 2.44
CA THR A 102 -13.53 13.29 1.81
C THR A 102 -12.29 13.50 2.67
N ALA A 103 -12.03 14.71 3.14
CA ALA A 103 -10.90 15.01 4.02
C ALA A 103 -10.98 14.20 5.32
N HIS A 104 -12.16 14.11 5.93
CA HIS A 104 -12.36 13.34 7.17
C HIS A 104 -12.18 11.83 6.94
N LEU A 105 -12.75 11.25 5.89
CA LEU A 105 -12.57 9.84 5.55
C LEU A 105 -11.11 9.46 5.27
N CYS A 106 -10.29 10.40 4.78
CA CYS A 106 -8.85 10.19 4.61
C CYS A 106 -8.09 10.08 5.93
N THR A 107 -8.66 10.51 7.05
CA THR A 107 -8.04 10.37 8.38
C THR A 107 -8.39 9.03 9.05
N ILE A 108 -9.35 8.29 8.53
CA ILE A 108 -9.82 7.02 9.11
C ILE A 108 -9.10 5.86 8.42
N PRO A 109 -8.41 4.97 9.17
CA PRO A 109 -7.72 3.81 8.58
C PRO A 109 -8.71 2.76 8.06
N ASN A 110 -8.20 1.78 7.34
CA ASN A 110 -8.97 0.58 6.99
C ASN A 110 -9.24 -0.26 8.23
N ILE A 111 -10.32 -1.03 8.23
CA ILE A 111 -10.64 -1.96 9.33
C ILE A 111 -9.99 -3.33 9.08
N PRO A 112 -9.45 -3.98 10.11
CA PRO A 112 -8.84 -5.29 9.97
C PRO A 112 -9.89 -6.39 9.81
N TYR A 113 -9.48 -7.51 9.19
CA TYR A 113 -10.26 -8.73 9.21
C TYR A 113 -10.37 -9.32 10.63
N ASP A 114 -11.38 -10.15 10.87
CA ASP A 114 -11.62 -10.75 12.18
C ASP A 114 -10.45 -11.61 12.66
N GLU A 115 -9.76 -12.29 11.72
CA GLU A 115 -8.60 -13.15 11.96
C GLU A 115 -7.30 -12.42 12.30
N VAL A 116 -7.26 -11.09 12.17
CA VAL A 116 -6.12 -10.28 12.60
C VAL A 116 -6.00 -10.34 14.13
N PRO A 117 -4.81 -10.67 14.68
CA PRO A 117 -4.66 -10.77 16.12
C PRO A 117 -4.81 -9.41 16.81
N GLU A 118 -5.26 -9.46 18.05
CA GLU A 118 -5.17 -8.31 18.98
C GLU A 118 -3.69 -8.04 19.27
N GLY A 119 -3.34 -6.80 19.53
CA GLY A 119 -1.98 -6.39 19.85
C GLY A 119 -1.75 -4.93 19.51
N SER A 120 -0.74 -4.32 20.15
CA SER A 120 -0.44 -2.90 20.07
C SER A 120 0.90 -2.58 19.40
N CYS A 121 1.78 -3.57 19.24
CA CYS A 121 3.15 -3.40 18.78
C CYS A 121 3.67 -4.65 18.05
N ALA A 122 4.86 -4.55 17.48
CA ALA A 122 5.47 -5.61 16.68
C ALA A 122 5.69 -6.92 17.47
N GLU A 123 5.91 -6.85 18.77
CA GLU A 123 6.09 -8.01 19.65
C GLU A 123 4.83 -8.89 19.75
N ASP A 124 3.65 -8.30 19.49
CA ASP A 124 2.36 -9.00 19.51
C ASP A 124 2.04 -9.71 18.19
N ASN A 125 2.84 -9.50 17.14
CA ASN A 125 2.66 -10.16 15.85
C ASN A 125 2.80 -11.68 15.99
N VAL A 126 1.89 -12.42 15.37
CA VAL A 126 1.85 -13.89 15.47
C VAL A 126 2.75 -14.53 14.43
N VAL A 127 3.66 -15.41 14.88
CA VAL A 127 4.50 -16.21 13.98
C VAL A 127 3.66 -17.38 13.45
N VAL A 128 3.23 -17.29 12.19
CA VAL A 128 2.33 -18.29 11.59
C VAL A 128 3.06 -19.39 10.85
N LYS A 129 4.31 -19.15 10.44
CA LYS A 129 5.14 -20.12 9.74
C LYS A 129 6.63 -19.81 9.92
N SER A 130 7.47 -20.83 9.90
CA SER A 130 8.92 -20.69 9.92
C SER A 130 9.60 -21.85 9.22
N SER A 131 10.79 -21.61 8.66
CA SER A 131 11.68 -22.66 8.12
C SER A 131 12.46 -23.39 9.21
N LEU A 132 12.44 -22.89 10.46
CA LEU A 132 13.30 -23.40 11.55
C LEU A 132 12.58 -24.45 12.41
N ARG A 133 11.29 -24.30 12.63
CA ARG A 133 10.45 -25.24 13.36
C ARG A 133 8.97 -25.05 13.04
N GLU A 134 8.15 -26.03 13.40
CA GLU A 134 6.69 -25.90 13.41
C GLU A 134 6.24 -24.81 14.40
N CYS A 135 5.31 -23.95 13.96
CA CYS A 135 4.72 -22.93 14.81
C CYS A 135 3.61 -23.53 15.70
N LYS A 136 3.51 -23.01 16.91
CA LYS A 136 2.49 -23.41 17.91
C LYS A 136 1.48 -22.28 18.10
N PRO A 137 0.25 -22.59 18.53
CA PRO A 137 -0.67 -21.56 18.98
C PRO A 137 -0.05 -20.72 20.11
N GLY A 138 -0.08 -19.39 19.94
CA GLY A 138 0.52 -18.45 20.89
C GLY A 138 1.98 -18.06 20.61
N ASP A 139 2.60 -18.58 19.54
CA ASP A 139 3.91 -18.07 19.08
C ASP A 139 3.75 -16.62 18.58
N THR A 140 4.45 -15.69 19.22
CA THR A 140 4.53 -14.28 18.83
C THR A 140 5.98 -13.85 18.66
N VAL A 141 6.19 -12.67 18.07
CA VAL A 141 7.54 -12.09 17.96
C VAL A 141 8.19 -11.95 19.34
N GLY A 142 7.42 -11.49 20.33
CA GLY A 142 7.90 -11.27 21.69
C GLY A 142 8.34 -12.52 22.47
N ASN A 143 7.83 -13.72 22.07
CA ASN A 143 8.22 -14.99 22.71
C ASN A 143 8.95 -15.98 21.79
N TRP A 144 9.31 -15.54 20.57
CA TRP A 144 10.02 -16.37 19.60
C TRP A 144 11.50 -16.51 19.96
N ASP A 145 11.88 -17.66 20.49
CA ASP A 145 13.22 -17.97 20.99
C ASP A 145 14.09 -18.77 19.97
N THR A 146 13.51 -19.18 18.86
CA THR A 146 14.17 -20.01 17.86
C THR A 146 14.93 -19.16 16.85
N VAL A 147 16.25 -19.34 16.82
CA VAL A 147 17.16 -18.68 15.88
C VAL A 147 18.09 -19.69 15.24
N PRO A 148 18.50 -19.52 13.97
CA PRO A 148 19.53 -20.35 13.38
C PRO A 148 20.86 -20.05 14.07
N THR A 149 21.59 -21.10 14.47
CA THR A 149 22.92 -20.95 15.05
C THR A 149 23.86 -21.95 14.39
N ASN A 150 24.92 -21.47 13.78
CA ASN A 150 26.01 -22.30 13.27
C ASN A 150 27.19 -22.37 14.24
N GLY A 151 27.14 -21.66 15.35
CA GLY A 151 28.19 -21.64 16.38
C GLY A 151 29.45 -20.85 15.98
N GLU A 152 29.54 -20.31 14.78
CA GLU A 152 30.63 -19.51 14.28
C GLU A 152 30.29 -18.02 14.30
N ALA A 153 31.26 -17.18 14.69
CA ALA A 153 31.09 -15.72 14.61
C ALA A 153 31.06 -15.26 13.16
N LYS A 154 29.94 -14.66 12.76
CA LYS A 154 29.74 -14.11 11.42
C LYS A 154 30.10 -12.62 11.35
N LEU A 155 30.71 -12.20 10.26
CA LEU A 155 30.91 -10.77 9.96
C LEU A 155 29.61 -10.16 9.43
N PRO A 156 29.23 -8.96 9.86
CA PRO A 156 28.06 -8.28 9.33
C PRO A 156 28.30 -7.81 7.89
N HIS A 157 27.23 -7.68 7.13
CA HIS A 157 27.28 -7.37 5.70
C HIS A 157 28.09 -6.10 5.35
N TRP A 158 28.11 -5.07 6.20
CA TRP A 158 28.91 -3.85 5.95
C TRP A 158 30.43 -4.10 6.04
N GLU A 159 30.87 -5.08 6.85
CA GLU A 159 32.30 -5.50 6.90
C GLU A 159 32.63 -6.39 5.71
N LEU A 160 31.76 -7.31 5.34
CA LEU A 160 31.88 -8.14 4.15
C LEU A 160 31.89 -7.30 2.87
N ALA A 161 31.00 -6.30 2.78
CA ALA A 161 30.93 -5.35 1.68
C ALA A 161 32.25 -4.61 1.48
N LYS A 162 32.89 -4.18 2.58
CA LYS A 162 34.22 -3.55 2.55
C LYS A 162 35.33 -4.56 2.20
N LYS A 163 35.33 -5.74 2.85
CA LYS A 163 36.34 -6.78 2.65
C LYS A 163 36.43 -7.21 1.18
N TYR A 164 35.32 -7.39 0.50
CA TYR A 164 35.24 -7.87 -0.87
C TYR A 164 34.94 -6.75 -1.89
N ASN A 165 35.00 -5.49 -1.48
CA ASN A 165 34.69 -4.30 -2.33
C ASN A 165 33.36 -4.42 -3.11
N LEU A 166 32.31 -4.71 -2.40
CA LEU A 166 30.98 -4.95 -3.00
C LEU A 166 30.07 -3.74 -2.96
N ILE A 167 30.18 -2.95 -1.88
CA ILE A 167 29.34 -1.78 -1.62
C ILE A 167 30.19 -0.74 -0.90
N ASP A 168 30.17 0.47 -1.42
CA ASP A 168 30.85 1.63 -0.83
C ASP A 168 29.81 2.62 -0.27
N PHE A 169 29.70 2.66 1.04
CA PHE A 169 28.79 3.57 1.75
C PHE A 169 29.37 4.99 1.83
N ASP A 170 30.69 5.14 1.93
CA ASP A 170 31.36 6.44 2.03
C ASP A 170 31.26 7.21 0.69
N LEU A 171 31.39 6.48 -0.42
CA LEU A 171 31.17 7.04 -1.75
C LEU A 171 29.71 7.52 -1.93
N GLY A 172 28.76 6.78 -1.41
CA GLY A 172 27.36 7.17 -1.39
C GLY A 172 27.13 8.45 -0.59
N VAL A 173 27.74 8.59 0.57
CA VAL A 173 27.71 9.82 1.38
C VAL A 173 28.31 11.00 0.59
N LYS A 174 29.40 10.77 -0.12
CA LYS A 174 30.06 11.81 -0.96
C LYS A 174 29.17 12.29 -2.10
N ILE A 175 28.42 11.40 -2.74
CA ILE A 175 27.62 11.70 -3.93
C ILE A 175 26.28 12.36 -3.54
N THR A 176 25.61 11.81 -2.51
CA THR A 176 24.23 12.19 -2.18
C THR A 176 24.05 12.45 -0.68
N GLY A 177 24.45 11.50 0.16
CA GLY A 177 24.24 11.53 1.62
C GLY A 177 24.21 10.13 2.22
N ALA A 178 24.04 10.04 3.53
CA ALA A 178 23.87 8.78 4.22
C ALA A 178 22.58 8.05 3.71
N GLY A 179 22.62 6.71 3.66
CA GLY A 179 21.47 5.92 3.20
C GLY A 179 21.35 5.76 1.68
N PHE A 180 22.39 6.14 0.91
CA PHE A 180 22.51 5.96 -0.54
C PHE A 180 23.77 5.14 -0.88
N PRO A 181 23.71 3.78 -0.82
CA PRO A 181 24.88 2.94 -1.05
C PRO A 181 25.26 2.89 -2.53
N VAL A 182 26.57 2.76 -2.81
CA VAL A 182 27.09 2.52 -4.16
C VAL A 182 27.51 1.06 -4.28
N TYR A 183 26.84 0.29 -5.11
CA TYR A 183 27.20 -1.11 -5.39
C TYR A 183 28.32 -1.18 -6.42
N ILE A 184 29.32 -2.04 -6.19
CA ILE A 184 30.53 -2.13 -7.00
C ILE A 184 30.81 -3.59 -7.40
N GLY A 185 31.33 -3.81 -8.61
CA GLY A 185 31.81 -5.11 -9.08
C GLY A 185 30.83 -6.26 -8.88
N LYS A 186 31.27 -7.31 -8.15
CA LYS A 186 30.39 -8.48 -7.84
C LYS A 186 29.15 -8.09 -7.01
N GLY A 187 29.21 -7.02 -6.21
CA GLY A 187 28.03 -6.49 -5.49
C GLY A 187 26.95 -5.96 -6.44
N ALA A 188 27.32 -5.15 -7.43
CA ALA A 188 26.40 -4.68 -8.46
C ALA A 188 25.87 -5.82 -9.33
N GLN A 189 26.70 -6.82 -9.64
CA GLN A 189 26.28 -8.01 -10.40
C GLN A 189 25.27 -8.86 -9.59
N LEU A 190 25.49 -9.03 -8.29
CA LEU A 190 24.55 -9.73 -7.39
C LEU A 190 23.21 -8.99 -7.32
N GLN A 191 23.22 -7.66 -7.18
CA GLN A 191 22.00 -6.84 -7.16
C GLN A 191 21.20 -7.05 -8.45
N ARG A 192 21.84 -6.95 -9.62
CA ARG A 192 21.21 -7.17 -10.92
C ARG A 192 20.71 -8.61 -11.10
N ALA A 193 21.47 -9.61 -10.61
CA ALA A 193 21.09 -11.00 -10.65
C ALA A 193 19.81 -11.27 -9.84
N LEU A 194 19.67 -10.67 -8.66
CA LEU A 194 18.45 -10.74 -7.84
C LEU A 194 17.26 -10.11 -8.55
N ILE A 195 17.43 -8.94 -9.18
CA ILE A 195 16.36 -8.30 -9.97
C ILE A 195 15.86 -9.26 -11.06
N ASN A 196 16.77 -9.80 -11.88
CA ASN A 196 16.40 -10.70 -12.96
C ASN A 196 15.77 -12.00 -12.46
N PHE A 197 16.28 -12.56 -11.37
CA PHE A 197 15.73 -13.77 -10.75
C PHE A 197 14.30 -13.55 -10.26
N PHE A 198 14.05 -12.49 -9.50
CA PHE A 198 12.72 -12.24 -8.95
C PHE A 198 11.69 -11.92 -10.03
N LEU A 199 12.05 -11.14 -11.05
CA LEU A 199 11.18 -10.88 -12.21
C LEU A 199 10.88 -12.16 -12.99
N ALA A 200 11.90 -13.02 -13.23
CA ALA A 200 11.70 -14.30 -13.91
C ALA A 200 10.76 -15.23 -13.13
N GLU A 201 10.89 -15.27 -11.79
CA GLU A 201 9.99 -16.06 -10.95
C GLU A 201 8.56 -15.49 -10.91
N ALA A 202 8.41 -14.16 -10.88
CA ALA A 202 7.09 -13.52 -10.97
C ALA A 202 6.42 -13.81 -12.32
N ASN A 203 7.16 -13.71 -13.43
CA ASN A 203 6.65 -14.05 -14.76
C ASN A 203 6.22 -15.53 -14.87
N LYS A 204 6.99 -16.47 -14.28
CA LYS A 204 6.60 -17.90 -14.19
C LYS A 204 5.33 -18.11 -13.38
N ALA A 205 5.07 -17.27 -12.38
CA ALA A 205 3.85 -17.28 -11.57
C ALA A 205 2.66 -16.57 -12.25
N GLY A 206 2.82 -16.13 -13.51
CA GLY A 206 1.78 -15.52 -14.32
C GLY A 206 1.58 -14.02 -14.07
N TYR A 207 2.55 -13.33 -13.46
CA TYR A 207 2.53 -11.89 -13.37
C TYR A 207 3.00 -11.25 -14.68
N THR A 208 2.32 -10.19 -15.11
CA THR A 208 2.77 -9.33 -16.21
C THR A 208 3.75 -8.30 -15.68
N GLU A 209 4.94 -8.24 -16.27
CA GLU A 209 5.95 -7.28 -15.92
C GLU A 209 5.59 -5.88 -16.44
N ILE A 210 5.69 -4.88 -15.58
CA ILE A 210 5.43 -3.47 -15.86
C ILE A 210 6.68 -2.65 -15.52
N MET A 211 7.04 -1.72 -16.38
CA MET A 211 8.08 -0.71 -16.11
C MET A 211 7.42 0.66 -15.94
N PRO A 212 6.99 1.02 -14.72
CA PRO A 212 6.33 2.29 -14.48
C PRO A 212 7.32 3.44 -14.27
N PRO A 213 6.87 4.72 -14.38
CA PRO A 213 7.68 5.84 -13.93
C PRO A 213 7.93 5.80 -12.43
N THR A 214 9.08 6.32 -11.99
CA THR A 214 9.48 6.42 -10.57
C THR A 214 9.05 7.73 -9.91
N VAL A 215 8.44 8.64 -10.68
CA VAL A 215 7.80 9.86 -10.21
C VAL A 215 6.31 9.82 -10.53
N VAL A 216 5.48 10.30 -9.60
CA VAL A 216 4.02 10.26 -9.70
C VAL A 216 3.40 11.59 -9.29
N ASN A 217 2.19 11.88 -9.77
CA ASN A 217 1.41 13.02 -9.32
C ASN A 217 0.69 12.74 -7.98
N ALA A 218 0.20 13.81 -7.34
CA ALA A 218 -0.51 13.73 -6.07
C ALA A 218 -1.72 12.78 -6.12
N ALA A 219 -2.46 12.74 -7.25
CA ALA A 219 -3.60 11.85 -7.40
C ALA A 219 -3.22 10.36 -7.30
N SER A 220 -2.02 10.00 -7.76
CA SER A 220 -1.50 8.63 -7.63
C SER A 220 -1.13 8.29 -6.19
N GLY A 221 -0.47 9.19 -5.48
CA GLY A 221 -0.18 9.03 -4.05
C GLY A 221 -1.46 8.93 -3.20
N TYR A 222 -2.48 9.72 -3.55
CA TYR A 222 -3.79 9.66 -2.91
C TYR A 222 -4.48 8.30 -3.15
N GLY A 223 -4.42 7.78 -4.38
CA GLY A 223 -5.11 6.55 -4.79
C GLY A 223 -4.73 5.34 -3.94
N THR A 224 -3.46 5.17 -3.62
CA THR A 224 -2.93 4.06 -2.82
C THR A 224 -2.78 4.38 -1.33
N GLY A 225 -2.94 5.66 -0.94
CA GLY A 225 -3.00 6.06 0.48
C GLY A 225 -1.71 6.59 1.07
N GLN A 226 -0.67 6.82 0.26
CA GLN A 226 0.55 7.50 0.68
C GLN A 226 0.32 8.99 0.93
N LEU A 227 -0.65 9.58 0.23
CA LEU A 227 -1.09 10.96 0.49
C LEU A 227 -2.49 10.97 1.13
N PRO A 228 -2.76 11.89 2.07
CA PRO A 228 -1.82 12.87 2.67
C PRO A 228 -0.69 12.19 3.43
N ASP A 229 0.56 12.63 3.19
CA ASP A 229 1.74 12.09 3.85
C ASP A 229 1.83 12.59 5.30
N LYS A 230 1.30 11.81 6.23
CA LYS A 230 1.28 12.16 7.67
C LYS A 230 2.62 11.97 8.36
N GLU A 231 3.47 11.10 7.79
CA GLU A 231 4.74 10.69 8.38
C GLU A 231 5.94 11.38 7.73
N GLY A 232 5.71 12.17 6.66
CA GLY A 232 6.77 12.88 5.95
C GLY A 232 7.72 11.94 5.20
N GLN A 233 7.23 10.80 4.69
CA GLN A 233 8.05 9.76 4.08
C GLN A 233 8.34 9.98 2.60
N MET A 234 7.51 10.74 1.89
CA MET A 234 7.67 10.94 0.46
C MET A 234 8.62 12.11 0.14
N TYR A 235 9.51 11.90 -0.83
CA TYR A 235 10.24 12.98 -1.47
C TYR A 235 9.31 13.73 -2.42
N HIS A 236 9.24 15.05 -2.31
CA HIS A 236 8.42 15.93 -3.13
C HIS A 236 9.29 16.85 -3.99
N CYS A 237 9.07 16.84 -5.31
CA CYS A 237 9.66 17.77 -6.26
C CYS A 237 8.73 18.99 -6.37
N GLU A 238 8.98 20.04 -5.60
CA GLU A 238 8.06 21.17 -5.42
C GLU A 238 7.74 21.91 -6.72
N VAL A 239 8.73 22.08 -7.61
CA VAL A 239 8.57 22.86 -8.85
C VAL A 239 7.57 22.19 -9.83
N ASP A 240 7.62 20.87 -9.91
CA ASP A 240 6.80 20.08 -10.85
C ASP A 240 5.56 19.47 -10.20
N ASP A 241 5.41 19.62 -8.88
CA ASP A 241 4.39 18.95 -8.04
C ASP A 241 4.34 17.43 -8.27
N LEU A 242 5.53 16.81 -8.27
CA LEU A 242 5.71 15.39 -8.44
C LEU A 242 6.32 14.75 -7.18
N TYR A 243 6.04 13.48 -6.95
CA TYR A 243 6.54 12.72 -5.82
C TYR A 243 7.37 11.55 -6.31
N LEU A 244 8.55 11.32 -5.69
CA LEU A 244 9.30 10.07 -5.89
C LEU A 244 8.56 8.93 -5.20
N ILE A 245 8.44 7.79 -5.88
CA ILE A 245 7.68 6.66 -5.36
C ILE A 245 8.37 5.96 -4.18
N PRO A 246 7.67 5.66 -3.09
CA PRO A 246 8.22 4.84 -1.99
C PRO A 246 8.12 3.34 -2.27
N THR A 247 7.37 2.94 -3.31
CA THR A 247 7.10 1.57 -3.74
C THR A 247 6.47 1.59 -5.15
N ALA A 248 6.73 0.54 -5.94
CA ALA A 248 6.07 0.36 -7.23
C ALA A 248 4.54 0.13 -7.12
N GLU A 249 4.03 -0.21 -5.93
CA GLU A 249 2.60 -0.24 -5.64
C GLU A 249 1.89 1.00 -6.17
N VAL A 250 2.46 2.19 -5.92
CA VAL A 250 1.83 3.47 -6.27
C VAL A 250 1.56 3.58 -7.77
N PRO A 251 2.56 3.55 -8.67
CA PRO A 251 2.30 3.66 -10.09
C PRO A 251 1.55 2.45 -10.68
N VAL A 252 1.84 1.22 -10.25
CA VAL A 252 1.23 0.02 -10.83
C VAL A 252 -0.25 -0.09 -10.47
N THR A 253 -0.64 0.17 -9.23
CA THR A 253 -2.06 0.15 -8.83
C THR A 253 -2.84 1.30 -9.52
N ASN A 254 -2.20 2.45 -9.74
CA ASN A 254 -2.82 3.60 -10.40
C ASN A 254 -3.05 3.42 -11.91
N ILE A 255 -2.51 2.39 -12.55
CA ILE A 255 -2.90 1.99 -13.93
C ILE A 255 -4.42 1.77 -13.99
N TYR A 256 -5.01 1.30 -12.90
CA TYR A 256 -6.43 0.97 -12.79
C TYR A 256 -7.27 2.07 -12.13
N ARG A 257 -6.73 3.29 -11.98
CA ARG A 257 -7.48 4.44 -11.47
C ARG A 257 -8.55 4.88 -12.49
N ASP A 258 -9.78 5.09 -12.00
CA ASP A 258 -10.98 5.43 -12.78
C ASP A 258 -11.37 4.37 -13.84
N VAL A 259 -10.94 3.10 -13.68
CA VAL A 259 -11.21 2.00 -14.59
C VAL A 259 -12.37 1.14 -14.08
N ILE A 260 -13.18 0.63 -15.00
CA ILE A 260 -14.14 -0.45 -14.77
C ILE A 260 -13.68 -1.66 -15.58
N LEU A 261 -13.18 -2.68 -14.89
CA LEU A 261 -12.73 -3.95 -15.47
C LEU A 261 -13.93 -4.86 -15.77
N ASP A 262 -13.78 -5.78 -16.70
CA ASP A 262 -14.71 -6.91 -16.81
C ASP A 262 -14.28 -8.02 -15.83
N GLU A 263 -15.25 -8.68 -15.18
CA GLU A 263 -15.00 -9.76 -14.22
C GLU A 263 -14.10 -10.88 -14.78
N LYS A 264 -14.26 -11.20 -16.08
CA LYS A 264 -13.45 -12.20 -16.78
C LYS A 264 -11.96 -11.87 -16.89
N ASP A 265 -11.58 -10.59 -16.73
CA ASP A 265 -10.21 -10.11 -16.81
C ASP A 265 -9.53 -10.10 -15.41
N LEU A 266 -10.25 -10.56 -14.38
CA LEU A 266 -9.74 -10.70 -13.01
C LEU A 266 -9.34 -12.17 -12.73
N PRO A 267 -8.32 -12.41 -11.90
CA PRO A 267 -7.48 -11.40 -11.25
C PRO A 267 -6.47 -10.77 -12.21
N VAL A 268 -6.27 -9.46 -12.08
CA VAL A 268 -5.09 -8.80 -12.66
C VAL A 268 -3.87 -9.14 -11.81
N LYS A 269 -2.75 -9.51 -12.47
CA LYS A 269 -1.48 -9.85 -11.81
C LYS A 269 -0.35 -9.07 -12.48
N ASN A 270 0.21 -8.08 -11.78
CA ASN A 270 1.33 -7.28 -12.27
C ASN A 270 2.54 -7.38 -11.35
N CYS A 271 3.74 -7.34 -11.92
CA CYS A 271 4.98 -7.16 -11.17
C CYS A 271 5.80 -6.01 -11.75
N ALA A 272 6.57 -5.34 -10.90
CA ALA A 272 7.44 -4.25 -11.33
C ALA A 272 8.72 -4.20 -10.53
N TYR A 273 9.84 -3.99 -11.20
CA TYR A 273 11.08 -3.53 -10.59
C TYR A 273 11.13 -2.02 -10.60
N THR A 274 11.41 -1.41 -9.46
CA THR A 274 11.70 0.03 -9.36
C THR A 274 12.74 0.33 -8.30
N GLN A 275 13.40 1.49 -8.45
CA GLN A 275 13.95 2.19 -7.30
C GLN A 275 12.80 2.75 -6.47
N CYS A 276 12.96 2.68 -5.16
CA CYS A 276 12.01 3.18 -4.18
C CYS A 276 12.72 4.23 -3.32
N PHE A 277 12.01 5.30 -2.99
CA PHE A 277 12.58 6.45 -2.28
C PHE A 277 11.78 6.72 -1.01
N ARG A 278 12.46 6.71 0.16
CA ARG A 278 11.85 6.99 1.46
C ARG A 278 12.71 7.97 2.23
N ARG A 279 12.08 8.99 2.80
CA ARG A 279 12.80 9.98 3.63
C ARG A 279 13.30 9.40 4.94
N GLU A 280 12.76 8.23 5.35
CA GLU A 280 13.11 7.55 6.60
C GLU A 280 13.07 8.49 7.82
N ALA A 281 12.07 9.40 7.81
CA ALA A 281 11.91 10.41 8.85
C ALA A 281 11.75 9.75 10.23
N GLY A 282 12.56 10.19 11.19
CA GLY A 282 12.53 9.64 12.55
C GLY A 282 13.38 8.38 12.78
N SER A 283 14.12 7.91 11.78
CA SER A 283 14.98 6.72 11.92
C SER A 283 16.41 7.10 12.32
N TYR A 284 16.91 6.53 13.42
CA TYR A 284 18.24 6.83 13.96
C TYR A 284 18.94 5.58 14.52
N GLY A 285 20.26 5.62 14.64
CA GLY A 285 21.04 4.64 15.40
C GLY A 285 21.39 3.35 14.64
N LYS A 286 21.33 2.19 15.32
CA LYS A 286 21.76 0.89 14.77
C LYS A 286 20.95 0.44 13.56
N ASP A 287 19.71 0.89 13.43
CA ASP A 287 18.81 0.48 12.38
C ASP A 287 19.13 1.07 11.01
N VAL A 288 19.94 2.13 10.95
CA VAL A 288 20.38 2.78 9.70
C VAL A 288 21.76 2.31 9.21
N ARG A 289 22.38 1.31 9.88
CA ARG A 289 23.70 0.86 9.50
C ARG A 289 23.67 -0.11 8.32
N GLY A 290 24.57 0.07 7.36
CA GLY A 290 24.69 -0.78 6.19
C GLY A 290 23.46 -0.73 5.28
N LEU A 291 22.91 -1.89 4.96
CA LEU A 291 21.74 -2.06 4.08
C LEU A 291 20.40 -2.17 4.83
N ASN A 292 20.38 -1.99 6.14
CA ASN A 292 19.19 -2.23 6.94
C ASN A 292 18.07 -1.23 6.64
N ARG A 293 18.41 0.05 6.41
CA ARG A 293 17.46 1.11 6.13
C ARG A 293 18.11 2.16 5.23
N LEU A 294 17.49 2.40 4.08
CA LEU A 294 18.04 3.23 3.00
C LEU A 294 17.03 4.25 2.51
N HIS A 295 17.50 5.41 2.06
CA HIS A 295 16.71 6.45 1.41
C HIS A 295 16.35 6.08 -0.04
N GLU A 296 17.22 5.30 -0.70
CA GLU A 296 17.00 4.76 -2.04
C GLU A 296 17.32 3.27 -2.04
N PHE A 297 16.42 2.44 -2.57
CA PHE A 297 16.63 1.00 -2.65
C PHE A 297 15.82 0.35 -3.77
N SER A 298 16.34 -0.75 -4.30
CA SER A 298 15.68 -1.58 -5.30
C SER A 298 14.66 -2.53 -4.68
N LYS A 299 13.49 -2.64 -5.31
CA LYS A 299 12.42 -3.54 -4.90
C LYS A 299 11.68 -4.11 -6.09
N ILE A 300 11.34 -5.40 -6.05
CA ILE A 300 10.31 -5.96 -6.91
C ILE A 300 9.00 -5.95 -6.14
N GLU A 301 7.97 -5.43 -6.75
CA GLU A 301 6.62 -5.39 -6.22
C GLU A 301 5.69 -6.23 -7.06
N ILE A 302 4.82 -7.01 -6.41
CA ILE A 302 3.70 -7.70 -7.05
C ILE A 302 2.40 -7.04 -6.62
N VAL A 303 1.52 -6.79 -7.59
CA VAL A 303 0.22 -6.13 -7.38
C VAL A 303 -0.86 -7.01 -7.98
N ARG A 304 -1.95 -7.20 -7.25
CA ARG A 304 -3.15 -7.84 -7.76
C ARG A 304 -4.37 -6.95 -7.59
N ILE A 305 -5.29 -7.10 -8.55
CA ILE A 305 -6.64 -6.55 -8.46
C ILE A 305 -7.58 -7.72 -8.68
N ASP A 306 -8.52 -7.89 -7.77
CA ASP A 306 -9.41 -9.06 -7.79
C ASP A 306 -10.82 -8.69 -7.32
N THR A 307 -11.73 -9.66 -7.45
CA THR A 307 -13.06 -9.55 -6.85
C THR A 307 -13.00 -9.74 -5.34
N PRO A 308 -13.99 -9.25 -4.58
CA PRO A 308 -14.09 -9.50 -3.14
C PRO A 308 -14.10 -10.99 -2.79
N GLU A 309 -14.74 -11.81 -3.62
CA GLU A 309 -14.92 -13.25 -3.41
C GLU A 309 -13.61 -14.03 -3.51
N HIS A 310 -12.70 -13.61 -4.41
CA HIS A 310 -11.45 -14.32 -4.69
C HIS A 310 -10.21 -13.71 -4.04
N SER A 311 -10.31 -12.49 -3.50
CA SER A 311 -9.13 -11.76 -3.00
C SER A 311 -8.37 -12.47 -1.88
N LYS A 312 -9.04 -13.28 -1.05
CA LYS A 312 -8.38 -14.09 -0.01
C LYS A 312 -7.50 -15.20 -0.60
N GLU A 313 -7.98 -15.85 -1.67
CA GLU A 313 -7.19 -16.85 -2.39
C GLU A 313 -6.01 -16.20 -3.11
N SER A 314 -6.26 -15.07 -3.79
CA SER A 314 -5.20 -14.24 -4.38
C SER A 314 -4.14 -13.85 -3.37
N HIS A 315 -4.52 -13.46 -2.14
CA HIS A 315 -3.58 -13.12 -1.06
C HIS A 315 -2.72 -14.33 -0.68
N LYS A 316 -3.35 -15.50 -0.50
CA LYS A 316 -2.64 -16.75 -0.20
C LYS A 316 -1.63 -17.12 -1.29
N GLU A 317 -2.00 -17.03 -2.58
CA GLU A 317 -1.08 -17.29 -3.68
C GLU A 317 0.13 -16.32 -3.68
N MET A 318 -0.08 -15.04 -3.27
CA MET A 318 1.01 -14.08 -3.12
C MET A 318 1.95 -14.49 -1.99
N LEU A 319 1.42 -14.91 -0.84
CA LEU A 319 2.21 -15.42 0.28
C LEU A 319 3.03 -16.65 -0.13
N ASP A 320 2.41 -17.62 -0.81
CA ASP A 320 3.08 -18.84 -1.30
C ASP A 320 4.20 -18.49 -2.31
N HIS A 321 3.98 -17.48 -3.18
CA HIS A 321 4.99 -17.00 -4.11
C HIS A 321 6.22 -16.42 -3.39
N VAL A 322 6.01 -15.51 -2.44
CA VAL A 322 7.09 -14.86 -1.68
C VAL A 322 7.86 -15.88 -0.84
N GLU A 323 7.16 -16.81 -0.18
CA GLU A 323 7.80 -17.92 0.55
C GLU A 323 8.67 -18.77 -0.39
N GLY A 324 8.16 -19.06 -1.59
CA GLY A 324 8.89 -19.81 -2.62
C GLY A 324 10.21 -19.16 -3.02
N LEU A 325 10.27 -17.82 -3.06
CA LEU A 325 11.51 -17.08 -3.33
C LEU A 325 12.54 -17.27 -2.22
N LEU A 326 12.13 -17.16 -0.96
CA LEU A 326 13.02 -17.36 0.19
C LEU A 326 13.57 -18.79 0.27
N LYS A 327 12.73 -19.80 -0.02
CA LYS A 327 13.15 -21.20 -0.10
C LYS A 327 14.19 -21.43 -1.19
N LYS A 328 14.03 -20.81 -2.38
CA LYS A 328 15.00 -20.92 -3.48
C LYS A 328 16.32 -20.22 -3.17
N LEU A 329 16.29 -19.17 -2.35
CA LEU A 329 17.49 -18.51 -1.85
C LEU A 329 18.14 -19.22 -0.66
N GLU A 330 17.52 -20.30 -0.16
CA GLU A 330 18.01 -21.09 0.98
C GLU A 330 18.18 -20.25 2.27
N LEU A 331 17.41 -19.16 2.41
CA LEU A 331 17.48 -18.28 3.58
C LEU A 331 16.54 -18.76 4.70
N PRO A 332 16.99 -18.74 5.97
CA PRO A 332 16.12 -19.02 7.11
C PRO A 332 15.12 -17.90 7.29
N TYR A 333 13.82 -18.23 7.34
CA TYR A 333 12.73 -17.26 7.41
C TYR A 333 11.67 -17.59 8.46
N ARG A 334 10.91 -16.58 8.84
CA ARG A 334 9.63 -16.69 9.50
C ARG A 334 8.59 -15.77 8.84
N ILE A 335 7.32 -16.12 8.96
CA ILE A 335 6.19 -15.36 8.45
C ILE A 335 5.35 -14.92 9.63
N LEU A 336 5.09 -13.62 9.70
CA LEU A 336 4.31 -12.97 10.75
C LEU A 336 2.95 -12.59 10.19
N ARG A 337 1.88 -12.80 10.97
CA ARG A 337 0.62 -12.12 10.77
C ARG A 337 0.57 -10.94 11.71
N LEU A 338 0.49 -9.73 11.15
CA LEU A 338 0.55 -8.52 11.93
C LEU A 338 -0.71 -8.34 12.78
N CYS A 339 -0.53 -7.86 14.01
CA CYS A 339 -1.62 -7.49 14.90
C CYS A 339 -2.24 -6.15 14.51
N GLY A 340 -3.39 -5.83 15.12
CA GLY A 340 -4.15 -4.62 14.78
C GLY A 340 -3.34 -3.34 14.92
N GLY A 341 -2.51 -3.20 15.97
CA GLY A 341 -1.71 -2.01 16.25
C GLY A 341 -0.47 -1.84 15.38
N ASP A 342 0.03 -2.92 14.74
CA ASP A 342 1.22 -2.88 13.89
C ASP A 342 0.89 -2.87 12.38
N GLN A 343 -0.37 -3.06 12.00
CA GLN A 343 -0.78 -3.00 10.61
C GLN A 343 -0.70 -1.59 10.02
N SER A 344 -0.35 -1.50 8.74
CA SER A 344 -0.39 -0.24 8.00
C SER A 344 -1.78 0.39 8.03
N PHE A 345 -1.81 1.71 7.86
CA PHE A 345 -3.05 2.50 7.85
C PHE A 345 -4.09 1.99 6.85
N THR A 346 -3.66 1.48 5.71
CA THR A 346 -4.52 1.10 4.59
C THR A 346 -4.87 -0.38 4.52
N SER A 347 -4.10 -1.27 5.15
CA SER A 347 -4.31 -2.72 5.05
C SER A 347 -5.48 -3.23 5.90
N ALA A 348 -6.19 -4.24 5.39
CA ALA A 348 -7.18 -5.03 6.15
C ALA A 348 -6.55 -6.28 6.78
N ILE A 349 -5.53 -6.84 6.15
CA ILE A 349 -4.68 -7.91 6.69
C ILE A 349 -3.30 -7.80 6.05
N CYS A 350 -2.27 -8.07 6.83
CA CYS A 350 -0.88 -8.00 6.40
C CYS A 350 -0.07 -9.15 6.98
N TYR A 351 0.82 -9.70 6.16
CA TYR A 351 1.83 -10.67 6.57
C TYR A 351 3.21 -10.17 6.20
N ASP A 352 4.12 -10.22 7.16
CA ASP A 352 5.52 -9.88 6.95
C ASP A 352 6.38 -11.13 6.87
N PHE A 353 7.35 -11.11 5.99
CA PHE A 353 8.38 -12.12 5.88
C PHE A 353 9.68 -11.55 6.41
N GLU A 354 10.28 -12.27 7.33
CA GLU A 354 11.54 -11.91 7.92
C GLU A 354 12.59 -12.99 7.68
N VAL A 355 13.84 -12.58 7.46
CA VAL A 355 15.01 -13.44 7.42
C VAL A 355 15.91 -13.13 8.60
N TYR A 356 16.60 -14.14 9.11
CA TYR A 356 17.46 -13.97 10.26
C TYR A 356 18.87 -13.54 9.84
N SER A 357 19.38 -12.46 10.40
CA SER A 357 20.76 -12.02 10.28
C SER A 357 21.57 -12.59 11.45
N GLU A 358 22.37 -13.61 11.21
CA GLU A 358 23.22 -14.21 12.24
C GLU A 358 24.26 -13.21 12.79
N ALA A 359 24.84 -12.39 11.93
CA ALA A 359 25.84 -11.41 12.31
C ALA A 359 25.30 -10.29 13.19
N GLN A 360 24.01 -9.93 13.03
CA GLN A 360 23.35 -8.89 13.80
C GLN A 360 22.54 -9.45 14.97
N GLY A 361 22.32 -10.77 15.03
CA GLY A 361 21.51 -11.44 16.04
C GLY A 361 20.03 -11.03 16.02
N ARG A 362 19.47 -10.73 14.84
CA ARG A 362 18.07 -10.26 14.72
C ARG A 362 17.39 -10.68 13.43
N TRP A 363 16.08 -10.64 13.45
CA TRP A 363 15.23 -10.81 12.28
C TRP A 363 15.15 -9.49 11.48
N LEU A 364 15.14 -9.60 10.15
CA LEU A 364 15.04 -8.48 9.22
C LEU A 364 13.84 -8.71 8.30
N GLU A 365 12.88 -7.81 8.33
CA GLU A 365 11.76 -7.81 7.39
C GLU A 365 12.26 -7.63 5.95
N VAL A 366 11.88 -8.52 5.05
CA VAL A 366 12.26 -8.51 3.63
C VAL A 366 11.08 -8.38 2.69
N SER A 367 9.87 -8.60 3.20
CA SER A 367 8.62 -8.43 2.45
C SER A 367 7.47 -8.19 3.40
N SER A 368 6.51 -7.40 2.92
CA SER A 368 5.19 -7.23 3.51
C SER A 368 4.16 -7.50 2.41
N VAL A 369 3.17 -8.37 2.67
CA VAL A 369 2.13 -8.75 1.71
C VAL A 369 0.77 -8.43 2.30
N SER A 370 0.06 -7.51 1.67
CA SER A 370 -1.19 -6.92 2.17
C SER A 370 -2.38 -7.14 1.26
N ASN A 371 -3.55 -7.31 1.87
CA ASN A 371 -4.85 -7.12 1.23
C ASN A 371 -5.50 -5.86 1.80
N PHE A 372 -5.93 -4.96 0.94
CA PHE A 372 -6.51 -3.66 1.31
C PHE A 372 -8.03 -3.66 1.23
N ASP A 373 -8.64 -4.79 0.85
CA ASP A 373 -10.08 -4.85 0.63
C ASP A 373 -10.49 -3.79 -0.42
N THR A 374 -11.58 -3.09 -0.21
CA THR A 374 -12.04 -2.00 -1.08
C THR A 374 -11.40 -0.64 -0.79
N TYR A 375 -10.52 -0.55 0.21
CA TYR A 375 -10.02 0.74 0.73
C TYR A 375 -9.30 1.60 -0.31
N GLN A 376 -8.34 1.00 -1.02
CA GLN A 376 -7.64 1.68 -2.12
C GLN A 376 -8.54 1.79 -3.34
N ALA A 377 -9.28 0.73 -3.70
CA ALA A 377 -10.18 0.74 -4.84
C ALA A 377 -11.23 1.86 -4.76
N ASN A 378 -11.70 2.20 -3.55
CA ASN A 378 -12.62 3.32 -3.34
C ASN A 378 -11.96 4.69 -3.60
N ARG A 379 -10.65 4.87 -3.26
CA ARG A 379 -9.90 6.08 -3.60
C ARG A 379 -9.60 6.19 -5.09
N LEU A 380 -9.20 5.05 -5.67
CA LEU A 380 -8.86 4.91 -7.09
C LEU A 380 -10.10 4.93 -8.00
N LYS A 381 -11.30 4.69 -7.46
CA LYS A 381 -12.50 4.35 -8.24
C LYS A 381 -12.25 3.16 -9.17
N CYS A 382 -11.45 2.19 -8.70
CA CYS A 382 -11.19 0.93 -9.38
C CYS A 382 -12.36 -0.02 -9.15
N ARG A 383 -13.04 -0.40 -10.21
CA ARG A 383 -14.30 -1.15 -10.16
C ARG A 383 -14.27 -2.28 -11.18
N TYR A 384 -15.16 -3.24 -11.02
CA TYR A 384 -15.41 -4.25 -12.02
C TYR A 384 -16.90 -4.41 -12.28
N ARG A 385 -17.24 -4.93 -13.43
CA ARG A 385 -18.60 -5.27 -13.84
C ARG A 385 -18.77 -6.77 -13.73
N ASN A 386 -19.64 -7.20 -12.80
CA ASN A 386 -19.91 -8.63 -12.60
C ASN A 386 -20.83 -9.21 -13.69
N ALA A 387 -21.06 -10.53 -13.65
CA ALA A 387 -21.91 -11.27 -14.60
C ALA A 387 -23.35 -10.68 -14.68
N ASP A 388 -23.89 -10.15 -13.56
CA ASP A 388 -25.20 -9.47 -13.52
C ASP A 388 -25.16 -8.03 -14.05
N LYS A 389 -24.05 -7.59 -14.64
CA LYS A 389 -23.81 -6.22 -15.13
C LYS A 389 -23.80 -5.15 -14.02
N LYS A 390 -23.74 -5.53 -12.76
CA LYS A 390 -23.58 -4.59 -11.64
C LYS A 390 -22.14 -4.16 -11.51
N VAL A 391 -21.91 -2.88 -11.24
CA VAL A 391 -20.59 -2.32 -11.00
C VAL A 391 -20.29 -2.34 -9.50
N GLN A 392 -19.16 -2.93 -9.12
CA GLN A 392 -18.70 -3.07 -7.75
C GLN A 392 -17.23 -2.60 -7.63
N LEU A 393 -16.78 -2.28 -6.41
CA LEU A 393 -15.37 -2.00 -6.13
C LEU A 393 -14.57 -3.30 -6.17
N CYS A 394 -13.37 -3.22 -6.75
CA CYS A 394 -12.40 -4.29 -6.65
C CYS A 394 -11.77 -4.36 -5.25
N HIS A 395 -11.11 -5.47 -4.95
CA HIS A 395 -10.09 -5.54 -3.92
C HIS A 395 -8.71 -5.33 -4.54
N THR A 396 -7.82 -4.64 -3.80
CA THR A 396 -6.43 -4.44 -4.21
C THR A 396 -5.51 -5.15 -3.23
N LEU A 397 -4.44 -5.74 -3.75
CA LEU A 397 -3.43 -6.46 -2.97
C LEU A 397 -2.05 -6.07 -3.50
N ASN A 398 -1.07 -6.02 -2.60
CA ASN A 398 0.32 -5.90 -3.01
C ASN A 398 1.25 -6.71 -2.11
N GLY A 399 2.48 -6.86 -2.56
CA GLY A 399 3.53 -7.44 -1.75
C GLY A 399 4.91 -7.23 -2.38
N SER A 400 5.92 -7.09 -1.53
CA SER A 400 7.30 -7.05 -1.99
C SER A 400 7.80 -8.45 -2.34
N ALA A 401 8.30 -8.64 -3.54
CA ALA A 401 8.81 -9.93 -4.01
C ALA A 401 10.26 -9.86 -4.53
N LEU A 402 11.25 -9.34 -3.81
CA LEU A 402 11.44 -8.90 -2.43
C LEU A 402 12.10 -7.51 -2.38
N ALA A 403 12.36 -6.97 -1.15
CA ALA A 403 13.19 -5.78 -0.94
C ALA A 403 14.68 -6.19 -0.97
N LEU A 404 15.42 -5.78 -2.01
CA LEU A 404 16.74 -6.30 -2.31
C LEU A 404 17.83 -6.03 -1.25
N PRO A 405 17.90 -4.85 -0.61
CA PRO A 405 19.03 -4.57 0.28
C PRO A 405 19.17 -5.56 1.44
N ARG A 406 18.06 -5.89 2.09
CA ARG A 406 18.06 -6.84 3.21
C ARG A 406 18.29 -8.27 2.74
N ILE A 407 17.84 -8.64 1.53
CA ILE A 407 18.18 -9.93 0.90
C ILE A 407 19.68 -10.01 0.57
N VAL A 408 20.28 -8.94 0.02
CA VAL A 408 21.72 -8.88 -0.20
C VAL A 408 22.47 -9.02 1.13
N ALA A 409 22.06 -8.28 2.16
CA ALA A 409 22.65 -8.37 3.49
C ALA A 409 22.63 -9.81 4.03
N SER A 410 21.45 -10.48 3.96
CA SER A 410 21.30 -11.85 4.45
C SER A 410 22.11 -12.85 3.63
N ILE A 411 22.15 -12.75 2.29
CA ILE A 411 22.99 -13.60 1.46
C ILE A 411 24.46 -13.45 1.82
N LEU A 412 24.94 -12.22 2.02
CA LEU A 412 26.34 -11.97 2.40
C LEU A 412 26.66 -12.57 3.78
N GLU A 413 25.78 -12.37 4.75
CA GLU A 413 25.98 -12.80 6.14
C GLU A 413 25.83 -14.32 6.30
N ASP A 414 24.76 -14.91 5.75
CA ASP A 414 24.43 -16.31 5.99
C ASP A 414 25.29 -17.28 5.18
N ASN A 415 25.76 -16.85 4.01
CA ASN A 415 26.52 -17.70 3.09
C ASN A 415 28.05 -17.50 3.15
N GLN A 416 28.57 -16.77 4.14
CA GLN A 416 30.02 -16.61 4.30
C GLN A 416 30.68 -17.92 4.72
N THR A 417 31.84 -18.22 4.12
CA THR A 417 32.69 -19.37 4.38
C THR A 417 34.14 -18.90 4.54
N ALA A 418 35.04 -19.83 4.83
CA ALA A 418 36.47 -19.54 4.90
C ALA A 418 37.05 -19.10 3.54
N GLU A 419 36.52 -19.60 2.43
CA GLU A 419 36.96 -19.31 1.05
C GLU A 419 36.30 -18.06 0.46
N GLY A 420 35.18 -17.59 1.00
CA GLY A 420 34.45 -16.45 0.47
C GLY A 420 32.96 -16.53 0.81
N ILE A 421 32.13 -15.88 0.00
CA ILE A 421 30.65 -15.88 0.16
C ILE A 421 30.06 -16.72 -0.97
N ARG A 422 29.42 -17.83 -0.62
CA ARG A 422 28.74 -18.71 -1.56
C ARG A 422 27.47 -18.08 -2.10
N ILE A 423 27.25 -18.17 -3.39
CA ILE A 423 26.02 -17.71 -4.03
C ILE A 423 24.96 -18.83 -3.97
N PRO A 424 23.72 -18.54 -3.57
CA PRO A 424 22.61 -19.48 -3.66
C PRO A 424 22.49 -20.09 -5.06
N LYS A 425 22.27 -21.39 -5.14
CA LYS A 425 22.26 -22.13 -6.43
C LYS A 425 21.30 -21.52 -7.45
N ALA A 426 20.15 -21.05 -6.99
CA ALA A 426 19.15 -20.42 -7.85
C ALA A 426 19.64 -19.13 -8.51
N LEU A 427 20.62 -18.44 -7.95
CA LEU A 427 21.18 -17.19 -8.48
C LEU A 427 22.38 -17.40 -9.40
N VAL A 428 23.07 -18.54 -9.34
CA VAL A 428 24.28 -18.82 -10.16
C VAL A 428 24.05 -18.57 -11.66
N PRO A 429 22.92 -18.97 -12.27
CA PRO A 429 22.64 -18.69 -13.68
C PRO A 429 22.56 -17.19 -14.00
N TYR A 430 22.24 -16.36 -13.01
CA TYR A 430 22.07 -14.91 -13.17
C TYR A 430 23.33 -14.12 -12.80
N THR A 431 24.13 -14.61 -11.86
CA THR A 431 25.40 -13.99 -11.45
C THR A 431 26.54 -14.33 -12.41
N GLY A 432 26.57 -15.57 -12.93
CA GLY A 432 27.69 -16.12 -13.69
C GLY A 432 28.88 -16.50 -12.84
N PHE A 433 28.74 -16.51 -11.50
CA PHE A 433 29.75 -16.98 -10.55
C PHE A 433 29.08 -17.65 -9.36
N GLU A 434 29.80 -18.57 -8.71
CA GLU A 434 29.35 -19.36 -7.57
C GLU A 434 29.82 -18.79 -6.22
N MET A 435 30.87 -17.96 -6.24
CA MET A 435 31.57 -17.46 -5.05
C MET A 435 31.98 -15.99 -5.22
N ILE A 436 31.87 -15.23 -4.15
CA ILE A 436 32.51 -13.93 -3.98
C ILE A 436 33.73 -14.13 -3.11
N ASN A 437 34.89 -13.92 -3.69
CA ASN A 437 36.22 -14.12 -3.09
C ASN A 437 37.17 -13.02 -3.54
#